data_3e4f33e7a00223bfa3eb50a663877f4b
#
_entry.id   3e4f33e7a00223bfa3eb50a663877f4b
#
_cell.length_a   1.000
_cell.length_b   1.000
_cell.length_c   1.000
_cell.angle_alpha   90.00
_cell.angle_beta   90.00
_cell.angle_gamma   90.00
#
_symmetry.space_group_name_H-M   'P 1'
#
loop_
_entity.id
_entity.type
_entity.pdbx_description
1 polymer ?
#
loop_
_entity_poly.entity_id
_entity_poly.type
_entity_poly.pdbx_seq_one_letter_code
_entity_poly.pdbx_strand_id
1 'polypeptide(L)'
;MTISRGGVRKRRYWSLESRPHTDDYEDTVLRVRELVTGAITRQLVSDVPLCTFLSGGLDSSVITAVAARDYQRRGLPALETYSFDYTDNAKYFTPSSFQPDADQPWVERMTEAFHTRHTVLTCPIPDLCALLDDAVAAKDLPGMADVDSSLLYFCRRVAERHVVALSGECADEVFGGYPWF
;
A
#
# COMPACT_ATOMS: atom_id res chain seq x y z
N MET A 1 4.55 -15.91 -18.77
CA MET A 1 4.17 -17.32 -18.99
C MET A 1 3.07 -17.36 -20.04
N THR A 2 3.13 -18.27 -20.98
CA THR A 2 2.10 -18.51 -21.99
C THR A 2 1.58 -19.92 -21.81
N ILE A 3 0.26 -20.07 -21.72
CA ILE A 3 -0.43 -21.34 -21.59
C ILE A 3 -1.25 -21.56 -22.86
N SER A 4 -1.09 -22.70 -23.51
CA SER A 4 -1.83 -23.07 -24.72
C SER A 4 -2.14 -24.58 -24.70
N ARG A 5 -2.91 -25.05 -25.69
CA ARG A 5 -3.15 -26.48 -25.84
C ARG A 5 -1.85 -27.30 -26.08
N GLY A 6 -0.80 -26.63 -26.58
CA GLY A 6 0.55 -27.24 -26.79
C GLY A 6 1.42 -27.24 -25.52
N GLY A 7 0.91 -26.79 -24.37
CA GLY A 7 1.61 -26.81 -23.10
C GLY A 7 1.92 -25.41 -22.53
N VAL A 8 2.84 -25.39 -21.58
CA VAL A 8 3.25 -24.19 -20.83
C VAL A 8 4.64 -23.75 -21.29
N ARG A 9 4.76 -22.50 -21.73
CA ARG A 9 6.04 -21.88 -22.07
C ARG A 9 6.36 -20.77 -21.07
N LYS A 10 7.48 -20.86 -20.36
CA LYS A 10 8.02 -19.83 -19.47
C LYS A 10 9.15 -19.07 -20.16
N ARG A 11 9.12 -17.72 -20.10
CA ARG A 11 10.20 -16.85 -20.56
C ARG A 11 10.50 -15.84 -19.45
N ARG A 12 11.75 -15.78 -19.02
CA ARG A 12 12.21 -14.69 -18.15
C ARG A 12 12.36 -13.44 -19.00
N TYR A 13 11.65 -12.39 -18.69
CA TYR A 13 11.71 -11.10 -19.40
C TYR A 13 12.46 -10.04 -18.63
N TRP A 14 12.70 -10.25 -17.33
CA TRP A 14 13.45 -9.39 -16.44
C TRP A 14 14.14 -10.20 -15.35
N SER A 15 15.28 -9.71 -14.87
CA SER A 15 15.98 -10.22 -13.68
C SER A 15 16.68 -9.05 -12.98
N LEU A 16 16.75 -9.12 -11.66
CA LEU A 16 17.56 -8.21 -10.88
C LEU A 16 19.04 -8.48 -11.15
N GLU A 17 19.80 -7.42 -11.42
CA GLU A 17 21.25 -7.48 -11.64
C GLU A 17 21.95 -6.64 -10.57
N SER A 18 22.91 -7.24 -9.89
CA SER A 18 23.81 -6.49 -9.00
C SER A 18 24.86 -5.78 -9.84
N ARG A 19 25.02 -4.47 -9.61
CA ARG A 19 25.99 -3.63 -10.31
C ARG A 19 26.79 -2.81 -9.29
N PRO A 20 28.05 -2.44 -9.57
CA PRO A 20 28.78 -1.50 -8.74
C PRO A 20 28.01 -0.18 -8.61
N HIS A 21 27.95 0.35 -7.41
CA HIS A 21 27.39 1.67 -7.12
C HIS A 21 28.54 2.67 -6.94
N THR A 22 28.57 3.71 -7.76
CA THR A 22 29.68 4.67 -7.85
C THR A 22 29.30 6.07 -7.44
N ASP A 23 28.00 6.35 -7.27
CA ASP A 23 27.51 7.66 -6.89
C ASP A 23 27.80 7.90 -5.40
N ASP A 24 28.03 9.15 -5.02
CA ASP A 24 28.14 9.51 -3.62
C ASP A 24 26.77 9.47 -2.91
N TYR A 25 26.75 9.77 -1.61
CA TYR A 25 25.53 9.72 -0.82
C TYR A 25 24.47 10.73 -1.29
N GLU A 26 24.89 11.96 -1.60
CA GLU A 26 23.96 13.02 -1.98
C GLU A 26 23.33 12.75 -3.35
N ASP A 27 24.14 12.35 -4.31
CA ASP A 27 23.67 11.95 -5.64
C ASP A 27 22.75 10.72 -5.57
N THR A 28 23.08 9.74 -4.71
CA THR A 28 22.25 8.57 -4.46
C THR A 28 20.87 8.96 -3.93
N VAL A 29 20.81 9.84 -2.93
CA VAL A 29 19.55 10.33 -2.35
C VAL A 29 18.70 11.06 -3.40
N LEU A 30 19.32 11.92 -4.20
CA LEU A 30 18.61 12.62 -5.28
C LEU A 30 18.07 11.64 -6.32
N ARG A 31 18.88 10.67 -6.71
CA ARG A 31 18.49 9.67 -7.71
C ARG A 31 17.37 8.76 -7.22
N VAL A 32 17.44 8.29 -5.99
CA VAL A 32 16.37 7.50 -5.37
C VAL A 32 15.07 8.30 -5.30
N ARG A 33 15.12 9.57 -4.87
CA ARG A 33 13.97 10.47 -4.86
C ARG A 33 13.33 10.59 -6.25
N GLU A 34 14.14 10.82 -7.28
CA GLU A 34 13.67 10.94 -8.66
C GLU A 34 12.98 9.67 -9.13
N LEU A 35 13.61 8.51 -8.90
CA LEU A 35 13.09 7.21 -9.32
C LEU A 35 11.78 6.86 -8.61
N VAL A 36 11.72 7.02 -7.29
CA VAL A 36 10.51 6.74 -6.49
C VAL A 36 9.37 7.68 -6.89
N THR A 37 9.64 9.00 -6.96
CA THR A 37 8.64 9.98 -7.38
C THR A 37 8.13 9.69 -8.78
N GLY A 38 9.04 9.39 -9.71
CA GLY A 38 8.67 9.03 -11.08
C GLY A 38 7.89 7.72 -11.18
N ALA A 39 8.23 6.71 -10.37
CA ALA A 39 7.51 5.44 -10.34
C ALA A 39 6.06 5.65 -9.86
N ILE A 40 5.86 6.37 -8.75
CA ILE A 40 4.54 6.68 -8.22
C ILE A 40 3.73 7.50 -9.22
N THR A 41 4.30 8.57 -9.75
CA THR A 41 3.60 9.46 -10.69
C THR A 41 3.11 8.72 -11.93
N ARG A 42 3.90 7.78 -12.46
CA ARG A 42 3.47 6.96 -13.61
C ARG A 42 2.31 6.02 -13.29
N GLN A 43 2.13 5.62 -12.04
CA GLN A 43 1.02 4.78 -11.59
C GLN A 43 -0.26 5.58 -11.30
N LEU A 44 -0.20 6.92 -11.31
CA LEU A 44 -1.39 7.77 -11.16
C LEU A 44 -2.19 7.93 -12.46
N VAL A 45 -1.74 7.35 -13.56
CA VAL A 45 -2.49 7.34 -14.83
C VAL A 45 -3.60 6.31 -14.71
N SER A 46 -4.84 6.78 -14.62
CA SER A 46 -6.03 5.93 -14.44
C SER A 46 -7.24 6.58 -15.08
N ASP A 47 -8.08 5.77 -15.73
CA ASP A 47 -9.36 6.16 -16.31
C ASP A 47 -10.51 6.06 -15.29
N VAL A 48 -10.22 5.60 -14.08
CA VAL A 48 -11.20 5.35 -13.02
C VAL A 48 -10.76 6.05 -11.73
N PRO A 49 -11.68 6.27 -10.78
CA PRO A 49 -11.33 6.83 -9.47
C PRO A 49 -10.23 6.03 -8.77
N LEU A 50 -9.19 6.73 -8.35
CA LEU A 50 -8.01 6.19 -7.68
C LEU A 50 -7.93 6.73 -6.26
N CYS A 51 -7.51 5.88 -5.33
CA CYS A 51 -7.20 6.26 -3.94
C CYS A 51 -5.83 5.74 -3.52
N THR A 52 -5.39 6.11 -2.31
CA THR A 52 -4.21 5.50 -1.68
C THR A 52 -4.56 4.89 -0.33
N PHE A 53 -3.89 3.81 0.03
CA PHE A 53 -3.89 3.30 1.40
C PHE A 53 -2.86 4.07 2.22
N LEU A 54 -3.26 4.56 3.37
CA LEU A 54 -2.45 5.39 4.26
C LEU A 54 -2.44 4.77 5.66
N SER A 55 -1.40 4.01 5.98
CA SER A 55 -1.22 3.36 7.28
C SER A 55 -0.48 4.23 8.31
N GLY A 56 0.03 5.39 7.92
CA GLY A 56 0.89 6.20 8.77
C GLY A 56 2.38 5.79 8.71
N GLY A 57 2.71 4.63 8.16
CA GLY A 57 4.07 4.20 7.89
C GLY A 57 4.73 5.03 6.78
N LEU A 58 6.07 4.95 6.68
CA LEU A 58 6.87 5.76 5.74
C LEU A 58 6.45 5.54 4.29
N ASP A 59 6.29 4.29 3.87
CA ASP A 59 6.04 3.91 2.48
C ASP A 59 4.70 4.43 1.97
N SER A 60 3.64 4.17 2.72
CA SER A 60 2.30 4.67 2.41
C SER A 60 2.23 6.19 2.43
N SER A 61 2.99 6.82 3.33
CA SER A 61 3.10 8.28 3.44
C SER A 61 3.78 8.90 2.22
N VAL A 62 4.87 8.30 1.74
CA VAL A 62 5.57 8.77 0.52
C VAL A 62 4.65 8.67 -0.70
N ILE A 63 3.97 7.54 -0.88
CA ILE A 63 3.02 7.35 -1.99
C ILE A 63 1.91 8.40 -1.92
N THR A 64 1.29 8.57 -0.76
CA THR A 64 0.21 9.54 -0.56
C THR A 64 0.68 10.97 -0.81
N ALA A 65 1.87 11.36 -0.30
CA ALA A 65 2.43 12.69 -0.49
C ALA A 65 2.68 13.01 -1.98
N VAL A 66 3.27 12.08 -2.72
CA VAL A 66 3.53 12.26 -4.16
C VAL A 66 2.21 12.33 -4.93
N ALA A 67 1.27 11.43 -4.64
CA ALA A 67 -0.04 11.40 -5.31
C ALA A 67 -0.84 12.67 -5.02
N ALA A 68 -0.92 13.12 -3.78
CA ALA A 68 -1.66 14.33 -3.41
C ALA A 68 -1.08 15.59 -4.07
N ARG A 69 0.26 15.72 -4.12
CA ARG A 69 0.93 16.83 -4.84
C ARG A 69 0.65 16.79 -6.33
N ASP A 70 0.63 15.60 -6.94
CA ASP A 70 0.30 15.47 -8.36
C ASP A 70 -1.15 15.88 -8.63
N TYR A 71 -2.09 15.46 -7.79
CA TYR A 71 -3.50 15.86 -7.87
C TYR A 71 -3.67 17.38 -7.76
N GLN A 72 -3.01 18.01 -6.78
CA GLN A 72 -3.02 19.46 -6.61
C GLN A 72 -2.46 20.18 -7.84
N ARG A 73 -1.30 19.73 -8.37
CA ARG A 73 -0.68 20.31 -9.56
C ARG A 73 -1.56 20.21 -10.79
N ARG A 74 -2.33 19.14 -10.92
CA ARG A 74 -3.26 18.90 -12.03
C ARG A 74 -4.64 19.55 -11.82
N GLY A 75 -4.88 20.21 -10.70
CA GLY A 75 -6.18 20.81 -10.38
C GLY A 75 -7.29 19.78 -10.15
N LEU A 76 -6.94 18.55 -9.77
CA LEU A 76 -7.89 17.49 -9.46
C LEU A 76 -8.50 17.68 -8.07
N PRO A 77 -9.65 17.07 -7.76
CA PRO A 77 -10.20 17.03 -6.40
C PRO A 77 -9.19 16.47 -5.40
N ALA A 78 -9.39 16.76 -4.11
CA ALA A 78 -8.55 16.21 -3.06
C ALA A 78 -8.44 14.69 -3.18
N LEU A 79 -7.21 14.17 -3.09
CA LEU A 79 -6.96 12.73 -3.14
C LEU A 79 -7.72 12.01 -2.03
N GLU A 80 -8.44 10.95 -2.36
CA GLU A 80 -9.07 10.09 -1.37
C GLU A 80 -8.07 9.09 -0.82
N THR A 81 -8.05 8.95 0.51
CA THR A 81 -7.14 8.05 1.23
C THR A 81 -7.91 7.21 2.22
N TYR A 82 -7.45 5.98 2.45
CA TYR A 82 -8.06 5.05 3.39
C TYR A 82 -7.02 4.51 4.36
N SER A 83 -7.38 4.47 5.64
CA SER A 83 -6.70 3.65 6.64
C SER A 83 -7.64 2.58 7.17
N PHE A 84 -7.06 1.54 7.72
CA PHE A 84 -7.75 0.36 8.19
C PHE A 84 -7.55 0.22 9.69
N ASP A 85 -8.61 -0.11 10.41
CA ASP A 85 -8.59 -0.30 11.84
C ASP A 85 -9.54 -1.44 12.25
N TYR A 86 -9.44 -1.88 13.49
CA TYR A 86 -10.30 -2.90 14.06
C TYR A 86 -11.09 -2.32 15.24
N THR A 87 -12.29 -2.85 15.46
CA THR A 87 -13.11 -2.43 16.59
C THR A 87 -12.35 -2.58 17.90
N ASP A 88 -12.36 -1.54 18.71
CA ASP A 88 -11.67 -1.46 20.00
C ASP A 88 -10.12 -1.58 19.95
N ASN A 89 -9.50 -1.44 18.78
CA ASN A 89 -8.05 -1.54 18.63
C ASN A 89 -7.30 -0.61 19.59
N ALA A 90 -7.69 0.65 19.69
CA ALA A 90 -7.08 1.63 20.59
C ALA A 90 -7.10 1.19 22.08
N LYS A 91 -8.09 0.39 22.49
CA LYS A 91 -8.20 -0.11 23.86
C LYS A 91 -7.24 -1.26 24.15
N TYR A 92 -6.92 -2.06 23.13
CA TYR A 92 -6.12 -3.28 23.27
C TYR A 92 -4.71 -3.13 22.69
N PHE A 93 -4.44 -2.03 22.00
CA PHE A 93 -3.12 -1.77 21.44
C PHE A 93 -2.04 -1.76 22.51
N THR A 94 -1.00 -2.55 22.30
CA THR A 94 0.19 -2.58 23.15
C THR A 94 1.40 -2.37 22.26
N PRO A 95 2.21 -1.33 22.52
CA PRO A 95 3.43 -1.10 21.75
C PRO A 95 4.36 -2.32 21.75
N SER A 96 4.97 -2.58 20.61
CA SER A 96 5.95 -3.65 20.43
C SER A 96 7.22 -3.10 19.76
N SER A 97 8.27 -3.91 19.69
CA SER A 97 9.49 -3.53 18.95
C SER A 97 9.24 -3.38 17.45
N PHE A 98 8.21 -4.04 16.92
CA PHE A 98 7.82 -3.98 15.51
C PHE A 98 6.85 -2.81 15.23
N GLN A 99 5.96 -2.49 16.15
CA GLN A 99 5.01 -1.39 16.08
C GLN A 99 5.07 -0.58 17.38
N PRO A 100 6.00 0.38 17.50
CA PRO A 100 6.22 1.12 18.73
C PRO A 100 5.11 2.14 19.04
N ASP A 101 4.43 2.64 18.01
CA ASP A 101 3.39 3.67 18.12
C ASP A 101 2.12 3.25 17.40
N ALA A 102 0.98 3.82 17.80
CA ALA A 102 -0.25 3.69 17.05
C ALA A 102 -0.16 4.48 15.72
N ASP A 103 -0.78 3.97 14.67
CA ASP A 103 -0.72 4.55 13.32
C ASP A 103 -1.51 5.86 13.18
N GLN A 104 -2.61 5.98 13.91
CA GLN A 104 -3.59 7.06 13.77
C GLN A 104 -2.99 8.48 13.83
N PRO A 105 -2.08 8.84 14.78
CA PRO A 105 -1.50 10.19 14.83
C PRO A 105 -0.67 10.53 13.56
N TRP A 106 -0.06 9.55 12.93
CA TRP A 106 0.71 9.73 11.70
C TRP A 106 -0.20 9.91 10.49
N VAL A 107 -1.30 9.14 10.44
CA VAL A 107 -2.36 9.31 9.44
C VAL A 107 -2.95 10.72 9.48
N GLU A 108 -3.28 11.22 10.67
CA GLU A 108 -3.83 12.58 10.87
C GLU A 108 -2.85 13.65 10.37
N ARG A 109 -1.57 13.57 10.75
CA ARG A 109 -0.52 14.49 10.25
C ARG A 109 -0.41 14.51 8.73
N MET A 110 -0.46 13.33 8.11
CA MET A 110 -0.40 13.22 6.65
C MET A 110 -1.64 13.83 5.99
N THR A 111 -2.81 13.56 6.54
CA THR A 111 -4.09 14.08 6.05
C THR A 111 -4.13 15.60 6.10
N GLU A 112 -3.69 16.19 7.21
CA GLU A 112 -3.61 17.64 7.37
C GLU A 112 -2.58 18.27 6.43
N ALA A 113 -1.36 17.70 6.36
CA ALA A 113 -0.25 18.23 5.58
C ALA A 113 -0.53 18.23 4.06
N PHE A 114 -1.27 17.25 3.57
CA PHE A 114 -1.54 17.06 2.15
C PHE A 114 -2.99 17.33 1.76
N HIS A 115 -3.84 17.72 2.71
CA HIS A 115 -5.26 18.05 2.50
C HIS A 115 -6.01 16.93 1.75
N THR A 116 -5.78 15.68 2.14
CA THR A 116 -6.46 14.52 1.56
C THR A 116 -7.86 14.36 2.15
N ARG A 117 -8.76 13.71 1.40
CA ARG A 117 -10.05 13.27 1.92
C ARG A 117 -9.88 11.88 2.51
N HIS A 118 -9.70 11.82 3.81
CA HIS A 118 -9.39 10.58 4.51
C HIS A 118 -10.63 9.88 5.06
N THR A 119 -10.65 8.55 4.96
CA THR A 119 -11.67 7.68 5.56
C THR A 119 -11.00 6.56 6.33
N VAL A 120 -11.33 6.44 7.61
CA VAL A 120 -10.96 5.28 8.43
C VAL A 120 -12.02 4.20 8.24
N LEU A 121 -11.61 3.02 7.80
CA LEU A 121 -12.48 1.84 7.69
C LEU A 121 -12.21 0.92 8.88
N THR A 122 -13.24 0.66 9.67
CA THR A 122 -13.14 -0.22 10.84
C THR A 122 -13.79 -1.57 10.56
N CYS A 123 -13.05 -2.66 10.80
CA CYS A 123 -13.53 -4.03 10.67
C CYS A 123 -14.00 -4.56 12.03
N PRO A 124 -15.27 -4.96 12.17
CA PRO A 124 -15.73 -5.68 13.34
C PRO A 124 -15.12 -7.10 13.38
N ILE A 125 -14.70 -7.57 14.54
CA ILE A 125 -14.09 -8.92 14.69
C ILE A 125 -15.01 -10.06 14.20
N PRO A 126 -16.34 -10.05 14.43
CA PRO A 126 -17.21 -11.06 13.85
C PRO A 126 -17.19 -11.12 12.32
N ASP A 127 -17.09 -9.95 11.65
CA ASP A 127 -17.01 -9.87 10.19
C ASP A 127 -15.69 -10.44 9.66
N LEU A 128 -14.59 -10.21 10.39
CA LEU A 128 -13.29 -10.80 10.09
C LEU A 128 -13.36 -12.33 10.07
N CYS A 129 -13.96 -12.93 11.11
CA CYS A 129 -14.14 -14.37 11.20
C CYS A 129 -15.05 -14.92 10.10
N ALA A 130 -16.14 -14.21 9.79
CA ALA A 130 -17.09 -14.62 8.76
C ALA A 130 -16.50 -14.63 7.34
N LEU A 131 -15.42 -13.88 7.10
CA LEU A 131 -14.78 -13.77 5.78
C LEU A 131 -13.63 -14.76 5.54
N LEU A 132 -13.31 -15.64 6.49
CA LEU A 132 -12.17 -16.57 6.36
C LEU A 132 -12.30 -17.48 5.12
N ASP A 133 -13.44 -18.10 4.92
CA ASP A 133 -13.68 -18.98 3.77
C ASP A 133 -13.67 -18.20 2.45
N ASP A 134 -14.29 -17.03 2.44
CA ASP A 134 -14.29 -16.13 1.28
C ASP A 134 -12.87 -15.67 0.90
N ALA A 135 -12.01 -15.42 1.88
CA ALA A 135 -10.63 -15.02 1.65
C ALA A 135 -9.81 -16.14 0.99
N VAL A 136 -9.98 -17.38 1.45
CA VAL A 136 -9.36 -18.55 0.81
C VAL A 136 -9.88 -18.72 -0.63
N ALA A 137 -11.18 -18.59 -0.85
CA ALA A 137 -11.78 -18.67 -2.17
C ALA A 137 -11.29 -17.55 -3.11
N ALA A 138 -11.13 -16.33 -2.60
CA ALA A 138 -10.63 -15.20 -3.39
C ALA A 138 -9.17 -15.36 -3.85
N LYS A 139 -8.35 -16.08 -3.09
CA LYS A 139 -6.93 -16.36 -3.41
C LYS A 139 -6.70 -17.70 -4.11
N ASP A 140 -7.71 -18.57 -4.16
CA ASP A 140 -7.61 -19.98 -4.61
C ASP A 140 -6.61 -20.83 -3.79
N LEU A 141 -6.09 -20.31 -2.69
CA LEU A 141 -5.08 -20.97 -1.86
C LEU A 141 -5.23 -20.52 -0.40
N PRO A 142 -4.94 -21.38 0.57
CA PRO A 142 -4.77 -20.98 1.96
C PRO A 142 -3.66 -19.94 2.11
N GLY A 143 -3.86 -18.98 2.97
CA GLY A 143 -2.90 -17.90 3.24
C GLY A 143 -2.86 -17.54 4.73
N MET A 144 -2.59 -16.27 5.04
CA MET A 144 -2.60 -15.75 6.40
C MET A 144 -4.03 -15.37 6.76
N ALA A 145 -4.71 -16.23 7.51
CA ALA A 145 -6.16 -16.20 7.73
C ALA A 145 -6.70 -14.82 8.14
N ASP A 146 -6.15 -14.22 9.18
CA ASP A 146 -6.54 -12.90 9.70
C ASP A 146 -6.18 -11.75 8.76
N VAL A 147 -4.99 -11.78 8.17
CA VAL A 147 -4.54 -10.77 7.20
C VAL A 147 -5.37 -10.81 5.93
N ASP A 148 -5.61 -12.00 5.39
CA ASP A 148 -6.32 -12.15 4.11
C ASP A 148 -7.80 -11.80 4.24
N SER A 149 -8.46 -12.18 5.35
CA SER A 149 -9.86 -11.84 5.58
C SER A 149 -10.06 -10.35 5.85
N SER A 150 -9.16 -9.71 6.59
CA SER A 150 -9.20 -8.26 6.79
C SER A 150 -8.94 -7.50 5.49
N LEU A 151 -7.96 -7.92 4.69
CA LEU A 151 -7.70 -7.30 3.39
C LEU A 151 -8.90 -7.43 2.46
N LEU A 152 -9.57 -8.59 2.43
CA LEU A 152 -10.79 -8.79 1.65
C LEU A 152 -11.91 -7.86 2.12
N TYR A 153 -12.11 -7.73 3.45
CA TYR A 153 -13.09 -6.80 4.00
C TYR A 153 -12.83 -5.37 3.53
N PHE A 154 -11.63 -4.87 3.72
CA PHE A 154 -11.27 -3.49 3.35
C PHE A 154 -11.34 -3.26 1.83
N CYS A 155 -10.85 -4.19 1.02
CA CYS A 155 -10.97 -4.09 -0.43
C CYS A 155 -12.41 -4.04 -0.91
N ARG A 156 -13.32 -4.82 -0.33
CA ARG A 156 -14.76 -4.75 -0.62
C ARG A 156 -15.35 -3.37 -0.30
N ARG A 157 -14.97 -2.78 0.85
CA ARG A 157 -15.42 -1.44 1.26
C ARG A 157 -14.88 -0.34 0.35
N VAL A 158 -13.60 -0.42 0.00
CA VAL A 158 -12.97 0.55 -0.93
C VAL A 158 -13.58 0.45 -2.32
N ALA A 159 -13.86 -0.77 -2.80
CA ALA A 159 -14.42 -1.03 -4.11
C ALA A 159 -15.84 -0.43 -4.33
N GLU A 160 -16.52 -0.03 -3.26
CA GLU A 160 -17.80 0.70 -3.36
C GLU A 160 -17.64 2.09 -4.04
N ARG A 161 -16.42 2.66 -4.02
CA ARG A 161 -16.12 4.00 -4.53
C ARG A 161 -14.93 4.07 -5.48
N HIS A 162 -13.94 3.19 -5.31
CA HIS A 162 -12.68 3.22 -6.04
C HIS A 162 -12.39 1.87 -6.70
N VAL A 163 -11.84 1.92 -7.89
CA VAL A 163 -11.45 0.73 -8.67
C VAL A 163 -9.96 0.45 -8.52
N VAL A 164 -9.18 1.50 -8.28
CA VAL A 164 -7.72 1.42 -8.15
C VAL A 164 -7.29 2.01 -6.81
N ALA A 165 -6.48 1.28 -6.06
CA ALA A 165 -5.81 1.76 -4.86
C ALA A 165 -4.30 1.56 -4.99
N LEU A 166 -3.51 2.59 -4.64
CA LEU A 166 -2.07 2.45 -4.50
C LEU A 166 -1.73 2.10 -3.05
N SER A 167 -0.83 1.14 -2.90
CA SER A 167 -0.36 0.63 -1.61
C SER A 167 1.16 0.75 -1.50
N GLY A 168 1.68 0.82 -0.27
CA GLY A 168 3.10 0.78 0.06
C GLY A 168 3.69 -0.63 0.10
N GLU A 169 2.91 -1.66 -0.18
CA GLU A 169 3.37 -3.04 -0.20
C GLU A 169 4.63 -3.24 -1.05
N CYS A 170 5.51 -4.12 -0.60
CA CYS A 170 6.80 -4.45 -1.21
C CYS A 170 7.88 -3.36 -1.11
N ALA A 171 7.67 -2.26 -0.39
CA ALA A 171 8.71 -1.25 -0.21
C ALA A 171 9.85 -1.77 0.69
N ASP A 172 9.52 -2.51 1.75
CA ASP A 172 10.50 -3.12 2.65
C ASP A 172 11.42 -4.11 1.93
N GLU A 173 10.90 -4.86 0.96
CA GLU A 173 11.70 -5.77 0.13
C GLU A 173 12.66 -5.03 -0.81
N VAL A 174 12.29 -3.83 -1.24
CA VAL A 174 13.13 -3.01 -2.14
C VAL A 174 14.18 -2.23 -1.36
N PHE A 175 13.84 -1.70 -0.18
CA PHE A 175 14.67 -0.78 0.60
C PHE A 175 15.29 -1.42 1.84
N GLY A 176 15.08 -2.71 2.09
CA GLY A 176 15.64 -3.42 3.23
C GLY A 176 15.06 -2.96 4.56
N GLY A 177 13.75 -2.72 4.62
CA GLY A 177 13.06 -2.22 5.82
C GLY A 177 12.90 -3.24 6.94
N TYR A 178 12.98 -4.53 6.64
CA TYR A 178 12.81 -5.57 7.65
C TYR A 178 14.09 -5.77 8.50
N PRO A 179 13.96 -5.97 9.82
CA PRO A 179 15.11 -6.11 10.71
C PRO A 179 15.88 -7.42 10.56
N TRP A 180 15.40 -8.34 9.74
CA TRP A 180 16.03 -9.65 9.48
C TRP A 180 16.78 -9.72 8.13
N PHE A 181 16.96 -8.63 7.44
CA PHE A 181 17.80 -8.52 6.24
C PHE A 181 19.23 -8.10 6.58
#